data_bba5770d4514d21fa8b9fda3798c4bc2
#
_entry.id   bba5770d4514d21fa8b9fda3798c4bc2
#
_cell.length_a   1.000
_cell.length_b   1.000
_cell.length_c   1.000
_cell.angle_alpha   90.00
_cell.angle_beta   90.00
_cell.angle_gamma   90.00
#
_symmetry.space_group_name_H-M   'P 1'
#
loop_
_entity.id
_entity.type
_entity.pdbx_description
1 polymer ?
#
loop_
_entity_poly.entity_id
_entity_poly.type
_entity_poly.pdbx_seq_one_letter_code
_entity_poly.pdbx_strand_id
1 'polypeptide(L)'
;MHTFSETGSVPAFLAKLWRLVEDSETNDLISWSTDGRSFIIQNQAQFAKELLPLNYKHNNMASFIRQLNMYGFHKITSIDNGGLRFDKDEMEFTHPCFQKDHPYLLEHIKRKIATSKQQQLQAQQQAEDKSALKLEAVKNMRGRQDTLDSRFQTMKQENEALWREIAILRQKHHKQQQIVNKLIQFLVTIVQ
;
A
#
# COMPACT_ATOMS: atom_id res chain seq x y z
N MET A 1 -0.51 -34.20 -15.82
CA MET A 1 -0.66 -33.54 -17.13
C MET A 1 -2.16 -33.38 -17.40
N HIS A 2 -2.75 -32.27 -17.04
CA HIS A 2 -4.11 -31.95 -17.46
C HIS A 2 -4.04 -31.23 -18.80
N THR A 3 -4.30 -31.97 -19.88
CA THR A 3 -4.43 -31.42 -21.22
C THR A 3 -5.70 -30.57 -21.27
N PHE A 4 -5.54 -29.29 -21.48
CA PHE A 4 -6.63 -28.39 -21.85
C PHE A 4 -7.21 -28.89 -23.18
N SER A 5 -8.39 -29.47 -23.14
CA SER A 5 -9.23 -29.61 -24.33
C SER A 5 -9.55 -28.18 -24.81
N GLU A 6 -9.24 -27.90 -26.07
CA GLU A 6 -9.62 -26.66 -26.76
C GLU A 6 -11.15 -26.57 -26.88
N THR A 7 -11.81 -26.25 -25.77
CA THR A 7 -13.20 -25.78 -25.78
C THR A 7 -13.17 -24.27 -25.89
N GLY A 8 -13.66 -23.78 -26.99
CA GLY A 8 -13.54 -22.41 -27.54
C GLY A 8 -14.11 -21.26 -26.69
N SER A 9 -14.10 -21.34 -25.35
CA SER A 9 -14.66 -20.31 -24.47
C SER A 9 -13.59 -19.48 -23.74
N VAL A 10 -12.37 -19.99 -23.56
CA VAL A 10 -11.30 -19.28 -22.85
C VAL A 10 -10.50 -18.40 -23.83
N PRO A 11 -10.40 -17.09 -23.60
CA PRO A 11 -9.57 -16.21 -24.42
C PRO A 11 -8.10 -16.67 -24.49
N ALA A 12 -7.52 -16.62 -25.67
CA ALA A 12 -6.14 -17.07 -25.92
C ALA A 12 -5.10 -16.40 -24.99
N PHE A 13 -5.34 -15.15 -24.59
CA PHE A 13 -4.51 -14.43 -23.62
C PHE A 13 -4.46 -15.15 -22.26
N LEU A 14 -5.62 -15.54 -21.75
CA LEU A 14 -5.76 -16.21 -20.45
C LEU A 14 -5.22 -17.64 -20.47
N ALA A 15 -5.47 -18.37 -21.56
CA ALA A 15 -4.93 -19.72 -21.74
C ALA A 15 -3.39 -19.73 -21.76
N LYS A 16 -2.78 -18.71 -22.41
CA LYS A 16 -1.33 -18.57 -22.45
C LYS A 16 -0.76 -18.13 -21.09
N LEU A 17 -1.44 -17.21 -20.40
CA LEU A 17 -1.06 -16.77 -19.07
C LEU A 17 -1.07 -17.95 -18.08
N TRP A 18 -2.13 -18.76 -18.12
CA TRP A 18 -2.23 -19.96 -17.29
C TRP A 18 -1.08 -20.92 -17.50
N ARG A 19 -0.75 -21.22 -18.78
CA ARG A 19 0.39 -22.09 -19.11
C ARG A 19 1.70 -21.55 -18.57
N LEU A 20 1.94 -20.25 -18.69
CA LEU A 20 3.15 -19.60 -18.18
C LEU A 20 3.28 -19.71 -16.66
N VAL A 21 2.18 -19.53 -15.93
CA VAL A 21 2.20 -19.56 -14.46
C VAL A 21 2.26 -21.00 -13.93
N GLU A 22 1.76 -21.98 -14.71
CA GLU A 22 1.75 -23.40 -14.36
C GLU A 22 3.06 -24.12 -14.73
N ASP A 23 3.84 -23.55 -15.65
CA ASP A 23 5.08 -24.14 -16.15
C ASP A 23 6.21 -23.96 -15.14
N SER A 24 6.76 -25.09 -14.68
CA SER A 24 7.88 -25.10 -13.75
C SER A 24 9.18 -24.51 -14.34
N GLU A 25 9.35 -24.51 -15.66
CA GLU A 25 10.53 -23.94 -16.32
C GLU A 25 10.53 -22.41 -16.30
N THR A 26 9.38 -21.79 -16.10
CA THR A 26 9.23 -20.33 -16.05
C THR A 26 9.10 -19.77 -14.62
N ASN A 27 9.17 -20.61 -13.60
CA ASN A 27 8.99 -20.21 -12.19
C ASN A 27 9.96 -19.14 -11.70
N ASP A 28 11.14 -19.04 -12.29
CA ASP A 28 12.12 -17.99 -11.95
C ASP A 28 11.68 -16.60 -12.41
N LEU A 29 10.75 -16.52 -13.36
CA LEU A 29 10.27 -15.27 -13.93
C LEU A 29 8.80 -15.01 -13.65
N ILE A 30 7.97 -16.06 -13.61
CA ILE A 30 6.55 -16.00 -13.30
C ILE A 30 6.12 -17.29 -12.59
N SER A 31 5.45 -17.15 -11.45
CA SER A 31 5.00 -18.30 -10.65
C SER A 31 3.73 -18.00 -9.86
N TRP A 32 3.05 -19.04 -9.41
CA TRP A 32 1.98 -18.89 -8.42
C TRP A 32 2.51 -18.34 -7.10
N SER A 33 1.72 -17.53 -6.42
CA SER A 33 1.93 -17.20 -5.02
C SER A 33 1.79 -18.46 -4.14
N THR A 34 2.27 -18.37 -2.91
CA THR A 34 2.23 -19.49 -1.97
C THR A 34 0.82 -19.95 -1.62
N ASP A 35 -0.16 -19.05 -1.68
CA ASP A 35 -1.57 -19.32 -1.42
C ASP A 35 -2.35 -19.74 -2.68
N GLY A 36 -1.72 -19.68 -3.87
CA GLY A 36 -2.33 -20.07 -5.14
C GLY A 36 -3.45 -19.14 -5.63
N ARG A 37 -3.64 -17.96 -5.01
CA ARG A 37 -4.71 -17.00 -5.36
C ARG A 37 -4.25 -15.86 -6.25
N SER A 38 -2.95 -15.74 -6.42
CA SER A 38 -2.30 -14.74 -7.23
C SER A 38 -1.09 -15.33 -7.96
N PHE A 39 -0.53 -14.59 -8.88
CA PHE A 39 0.73 -14.93 -9.51
C PHE A 39 1.70 -13.77 -9.42
N ILE A 40 2.98 -14.10 -9.36
CA ILE A 40 4.08 -13.16 -9.15
C ILE A 40 4.98 -13.16 -10.37
N ILE A 41 5.32 -11.98 -10.88
CA ILE A 41 6.38 -11.75 -11.86
C ILE A 41 7.59 -11.27 -11.10
N GLN A 42 8.65 -12.07 -11.06
CA GLN A 42 9.86 -11.83 -10.27
C GLN A 42 10.73 -10.69 -10.84
N ASN A 43 10.93 -10.69 -12.17
CA ASN A 43 11.75 -9.70 -12.84
C ASN A 43 11.04 -9.23 -14.13
N GLN A 44 10.53 -8.00 -14.09
CA GLN A 44 9.75 -7.42 -15.20
C GLN A 44 10.54 -7.31 -16.49
N ALA A 45 11.81 -6.90 -16.42
CA ALA A 45 12.65 -6.68 -17.59
C ALA A 45 12.97 -8.00 -18.28
N GLN A 46 13.34 -9.02 -17.51
CA GLN A 46 13.67 -10.34 -18.03
C GLN A 46 12.43 -11.06 -18.54
N PHE A 47 11.31 -11.02 -17.81
CA PHE A 47 10.02 -11.54 -18.24
C PHE A 47 9.58 -10.94 -19.59
N ALA A 48 9.69 -9.62 -19.76
CA ALA A 48 9.33 -8.93 -20.99
C ALA A 48 10.26 -9.29 -22.16
N LYS A 49 11.53 -9.55 -21.90
CA LYS A 49 12.51 -9.89 -22.93
C LYS A 49 12.43 -11.35 -23.37
N GLU A 50 12.21 -12.27 -22.44
CA GLU A 50 12.32 -13.71 -22.69
C GLU A 50 10.96 -14.37 -22.95
N LEU A 51 9.95 -14.09 -22.12
CA LEU A 51 8.68 -14.81 -22.17
C LEU A 51 7.60 -14.13 -23.01
N LEU A 52 7.54 -12.79 -23.01
CA LEU A 52 6.50 -12.08 -23.77
C LEU A 52 6.62 -12.32 -25.29
N PRO A 53 7.80 -12.26 -25.95
CA PRO A 53 7.90 -12.50 -27.39
C PRO A 53 7.47 -13.90 -27.81
N LEU A 54 7.76 -14.89 -26.97
CA LEU A 54 7.42 -16.28 -27.24
C LEU A 54 5.91 -16.53 -27.18
N ASN A 55 5.22 -15.82 -26.31
CA ASN A 55 3.81 -16.09 -26.02
C ASN A 55 2.85 -15.05 -26.59
N TYR A 56 3.24 -13.75 -26.68
CA TYR A 56 2.33 -12.64 -26.98
C TYR A 56 2.73 -11.78 -28.19
N LYS A 57 3.68 -12.18 -29.01
CA LYS A 57 4.14 -11.45 -30.20
C LYS A 57 4.62 -10.01 -29.95
N HIS A 58 4.95 -9.64 -28.71
CA HIS A 58 5.53 -8.35 -28.33
C HIS A 58 6.37 -8.53 -27.07
N ASN A 59 7.25 -7.57 -26.80
CA ASN A 59 8.10 -7.52 -25.60
C ASN A 59 7.74 -6.35 -24.67
N ASN A 60 6.53 -5.79 -24.82
CA ASN A 60 6.12 -4.59 -24.11
C ASN A 60 5.34 -4.95 -22.84
N MET A 61 5.96 -4.75 -21.68
CA MET A 61 5.36 -5.01 -20.37
C MET A 61 4.10 -4.17 -20.12
N ALA A 62 4.08 -2.90 -20.56
CA ALA A 62 2.91 -2.04 -20.40
C ALA A 62 1.70 -2.57 -21.17
N SER A 63 1.92 -3.13 -22.37
CA SER A 63 0.87 -3.79 -23.16
C SER A 63 0.34 -5.04 -22.47
N PHE A 64 1.21 -5.82 -21.85
CA PHE A 64 0.83 -7.01 -21.08
C PHE A 64 -0.02 -6.63 -19.85
N ILE A 65 0.42 -5.65 -19.06
CA ILE A 65 -0.33 -5.13 -17.91
C ILE A 65 -1.69 -4.56 -18.35
N ARG A 66 -1.74 -3.86 -19.48
CA ARG A 66 -3.01 -3.37 -20.04
C ARG A 66 -3.97 -4.51 -20.36
N GLN A 67 -3.50 -5.63 -20.90
CA GLN A 67 -4.33 -6.81 -21.11
C GLN A 67 -4.83 -7.39 -19.78
N LEU A 68 -3.97 -7.53 -18.78
CA LEU A 68 -4.39 -7.95 -17.45
C LEU A 68 -5.52 -7.08 -16.89
N ASN A 69 -5.37 -5.76 -16.96
CA ASN A 69 -6.40 -4.81 -16.51
C ASN A 69 -7.71 -4.95 -17.29
N MET A 70 -7.64 -5.22 -18.59
CA MET A 70 -8.82 -5.45 -19.44
C MET A 70 -9.57 -6.74 -19.06
N TYR A 71 -8.88 -7.74 -18.55
CA TYR A 71 -9.49 -8.96 -18.01
C TYR A 71 -9.84 -8.88 -16.53
N GLY A 72 -9.63 -7.73 -15.87
CA GLY A 72 -10.04 -7.49 -14.49
C GLY A 72 -9.05 -7.95 -13.44
N PHE A 73 -7.81 -8.25 -13.81
CA PHE A 73 -6.75 -8.49 -12.84
C PHE A 73 -6.41 -7.20 -12.08
N HIS A 74 -6.08 -7.34 -10.82
CA HIS A 74 -5.65 -6.26 -9.94
C HIS A 74 -4.22 -6.50 -9.47
N LYS A 75 -3.40 -5.46 -9.54
CA LYS A 75 -2.05 -5.50 -8.96
C LYS A 75 -2.17 -5.39 -7.45
N ILE A 76 -1.56 -6.33 -6.73
CA ILE A 76 -1.42 -6.26 -5.28
C ILE A 76 -0.25 -5.31 -4.98
N THR A 77 -0.50 -4.29 -4.16
CA THR A 77 0.53 -3.35 -3.70
C THR A 77 1.00 -3.73 -2.31
N SER A 78 2.24 -3.39 -1.97
CA SER A 78 2.85 -3.71 -0.67
C SER A 78 2.08 -3.13 0.54
N ILE A 79 1.16 -2.20 0.32
CA ILE A 79 0.30 -1.63 1.36
C ILE A 79 -0.74 -2.67 1.82
N ASP A 80 -1.21 -3.54 0.92
CA ASP A 80 -2.23 -4.56 1.21
C ASP A 80 -1.69 -5.73 2.05
N ASN A 81 -0.37 -5.96 2.02
CA ASN A 81 0.31 -7.06 2.70
C ASN A 81 1.20 -6.64 3.88
N GLY A 82 0.94 -5.51 4.53
CA GLY A 82 1.66 -5.11 5.75
C GLY A 82 3.11 -4.65 5.54
N GLY A 83 3.48 -4.19 4.36
CA GLY A 83 4.68 -3.37 4.12
C GLY A 83 6.03 -4.07 4.00
N LEU A 84 6.12 -5.42 3.88
CA LEU A 84 7.40 -6.11 4.04
C LEU A 84 7.85 -7.07 2.92
N ARG A 85 7.28 -7.04 1.72
CA ARG A 85 7.71 -7.97 0.66
C ARG A 85 7.41 -7.47 -0.74
N PHE A 86 8.21 -6.61 -1.32
CA PHE A 86 8.48 -6.71 -2.78
C PHE A 86 9.83 -6.07 -3.04
N ASP A 87 10.74 -6.84 -3.58
CA ASP A 87 11.86 -6.28 -4.32
C ASP A 87 11.30 -5.33 -5.40
N LYS A 88 11.97 -4.24 -5.69
CA LYS A 88 11.49 -3.17 -6.59
C LYS A 88 11.03 -3.66 -7.97
N ASP A 89 11.43 -4.88 -8.35
CA ASP A 89 11.18 -5.47 -9.67
C ASP A 89 10.08 -6.54 -9.67
N GLU A 90 9.49 -6.89 -8.52
CA GLU A 90 8.41 -7.86 -8.42
C GLU A 90 7.02 -7.22 -8.63
N MET A 91 6.16 -7.94 -9.32
CA MET A 91 4.75 -7.58 -9.48
C MET A 91 3.86 -8.77 -9.19
N GLU A 92 2.90 -8.59 -8.33
CA GLU A 92 1.88 -9.59 -8.03
C GLU A 92 0.52 -9.16 -8.55
N PHE A 93 -0.21 -10.11 -9.18
CA PHE A 93 -1.54 -9.88 -9.74
C PHE A 93 -2.52 -10.95 -9.27
N THR A 94 -3.73 -10.53 -8.95
CA THR A 94 -4.82 -11.41 -8.51
C THR A 94 -6.08 -11.22 -9.35
N HIS A 95 -6.86 -12.30 -9.48
CA HIS A 95 -8.21 -12.27 -10.03
C HIS A 95 -9.05 -13.38 -9.36
N PRO A 96 -10.30 -13.14 -8.96
CA PRO A 96 -11.12 -14.12 -8.25
C PRO A 96 -11.30 -15.47 -8.96
N CYS A 97 -11.29 -15.46 -10.30
CA CYS A 97 -11.41 -16.65 -11.15
C CYS A 97 -10.08 -17.14 -11.75
N PHE A 98 -8.93 -16.66 -11.23
CA PHE A 98 -7.60 -17.11 -11.67
C PHE A 98 -6.87 -17.66 -10.44
N GLN A 99 -7.05 -18.98 -10.18
CA GLN A 99 -6.55 -19.63 -8.97
C GLN A 99 -5.89 -20.95 -9.36
N LYS A 100 -4.79 -21.29 -8.71
CA LYS A 100 -4.09 -22.56 -8.90
C LYS A 100 -5.06 -23.72 -8.71
N ASP A 101 -4.87 -24.78 -9.45
CA ASP A 101 -5.70 -25.99 -9.44
C ASP A 101 -7.17 -25.84 -9.86
N HIS A 102 -7.59 -24.62 -10.30
CA HIS A 102 -8.96 -24.35 -10.71
C HIS A 102 -9.06 -23.79 -12.16
N PRO A 103 -8.56 -24.52 -13.18
CA PRO A 103 -8.53 -24.05 -14.55
C PRO A 103 -9.93 -23.78 -15.16
N TYR A 104 -10.96 -24.43 -14.65
CA TYR A 104 -12.35 -24.25 -15.10
C TYR A 104 -12.90 -22.84 -14.79
N LEU A 105 -12.32 -22.14 -13.83
CA LEU A 105 -12.73 -20.75 -13.52
C LEU A 105 -12.33 -19.75 -14.59
N LEU A 106 -11.38 -20.07 -15.46
CA LEU A 106 -10.94 -19.19 -16.55
C LEU A 106 -12.07 -18.80 -17.52
N GLU A 107 -13.07 -19.66 -17.70
CA GLU A 107 -14.23 -19.41 -18.56
C GLU A 107 -15.09 -18.25 -18.05
N HIS A 108 -15.02 -17.95 -16.77
CA HIS A 108 -15.75 -16.85 -16.13
C HIS A 108 -15.04 -15.49 -16.29
N ILE A 109 -13.78 -15.50 -16.70
CA ILE A 109 -13.01 -14.26 -16.91
C ILE A 109 -13.37 -13.65 -18.26
N LYS A 110 -14.11 -12.56 -18.25
CA LYS A 110 -14.54 -11.84 -19.46
C LYS A 110 -13.75 -10.56 -19.63
N ARG A 111 -13.37 -10.28 -20.89
CA ARG A 111 -12.75 -9.01 -21.23
C ARG A 111 -13.72 -7.85 -21.01
N LYS A 112 -13.31 -6.83 -20.27
CA LYS A 112 -14.05 -5.57 -20.16
C LYS A 112 -14.09 -4.93 -21.55
N ILE A 113 -15.23 -4.98 -22.21
CA ILE A 113 -15.45 -4.29 -23.48
C ILE A 113 -15.63 -2.82 -23.11
N ALA A 114 -14.88 -1.93 -23.75
CA ALA A 114 -15.15 -0.50 -23.67
C ALA A 114 -16.52 -0.25 -24.31
N THR A 115 -17.56 -0.30 -23.53
CA THR A 115 -18.92 -0.06 -23.99
C THR A 115 -19.06 1.42 -24.33
N SER A 116 -19.55 1.63 -25.53
CA SER A 116 -19.85 2.88 -26.22
C SER A 116 -20.44 3.99 -25.32
N LYS A 117 -20.17 5.22 -25.73
CA LYS A 117 -20.64 6.57 -25.30
C LYS A 117 -21.73 6.69 -24.22
N GLN A 118 -22.68 5.76 -24.12
CA GLN A 118 -23.75 5.80 -23.11
C GLN A 118 -23.30 5.37 -21.69
N GLN A 119 -22.31 4.47 -21.58
CA GLN A 119 -21.71 4.14 -20.27
C GLN A 119 -20.60 5.13 -19.86
N GLN A 120 -20.03 5.89 -20.81
CA GLN A 120 -19.15 7.01 -20.46
C GLN A 120 -19.90 8.13 -19.73
N LEU A 121 -21.15 8.38 -20.04
CA LEU A 121 -21.98 9.37 -19.32
C LEU A 121 -22.35 8.90 -17.90
N GLN A 122 -22.64 7.60 -17.73
CA GLN A 122 -22.89 7.04 -16.39
C GLN A 122 -21.60 6.87 -15.56
N ALA A 123 -20.47 6.56 -16.22
CA ALA A 123 -19.17 6.52 -15.56
C ALA A 123 -18.64 7.92 -15.21
N GLN A 124 -18.98 8.96 -15.98
CA GLN A 124 -18.69 10.35 -15.64
C GLN A 124 -19.50 10.82 -14.44
N GLN A 125 -20.78 10.53 -14.34
CA GLN A 125 -21.58 10.86 -13.15
C GLN A 125 -21.10 10.13 -11.89
N GLN A 126 -20.73 8.84 -12.00
CA GLN A 126 -20.11 8.11 -10.87
C GLN A 126 -18.68 8.56 -10.55
N ALA A 127 -17.96 9.10 -11.52
CA ALA A 127 -16.63 9.68 -11.29
C ALA A 127 -16.71 11.06 -10.66
N GLU A 128 -17.73 11.85 -10.99
CA GLU A 128 -18.02 13.15 -10.35
C GLU A 128 -18.47 12.96 -8.90
N ASP A 129 -19.35 11.99 -8.62
CA ASP A 129 -19.73 11.64 -7.23
C ASP A 129 -18.56 11.11 -6.41
N LYS A 130 -17.71 10.26 -6.98
CA LYS A 130 -16.49 9.79 -6.32
C LYS A 130 -15.44 10.91 -6.15
N SER A 131 -15.39 11.86 -7.09
CA SER A 131 -14.52 13.04 -7.01
C SER A 131 -15.01 14.01 -5.93
N ALA A 132 -16.33 14.22 -5.82
CA ALA A 132 -16.94 15.03 -4.76
C ALA A 132 -16.69 14.40 -3.38
N LEU A 133 -16.87 13.07 -3.23
CA LEU A 133 -16.58 12.35 -1.98
C LEU A 133 -15.09 12.39 -1.61
N LYS A 134 -14.19 12.29 -2.60
CA LYS A 134 -12.75 12.45 -2.36
C LYS A 134 -12.39 13.88 -1.95
N LEU A 135 -13.00 14.87 -2.57
CA LEU A 135 -12.78 16.28 -2.23
C LEU A 135 -13.29 16.59 -0.81
N GLU A 136 -14.43 16.04 -0.43
CA GLU A 136 -14.99 16.14 0.92
C GLU A 136 -14.08 15.44 1.95
N ALA A 137 -13.58 14.24 1.63
CA ALA A 137 -12.64 13.52 2.48
C ALA A 137 -11.32 14.29 2.65
N VAL A 138 -10.78 14.90 1.57
CA VAL A 138 -9.58 15.73 1.63
C VAL A 138 -9.81 17.00 2.46
N LYS A 139 -10.96 17.66 2.32
CA LYS A 139 -11.33 18.82 3.15
C LYS A 139 -11.43 18.44 4.64
N ASN A 140 -12.04 17.28 4.93
CA ASN A 140 -12.16 16.75 6.30
C ASN A 140 -10.79 16.40 6.89
N MET A 141 -9.90 15.79 6.11
CA MET A 141 -8.52 15.52 6.52
C MET A 141 -7.74 16.81 6.79
N ARG A 142 -7.89 17.82 5.93
CA ARG A 142 -7.25 19.12 6.10
C ARG A 142 -7.73 19.83 7.36
N GLY A 143 -9.05 19.85 7.61
CA GLY A 143 -9.60 20.41 8.85
C GLY A 143 -9.11 19.69 10.11
N ARG A 144 -8.93 18.36 10.06
CA ARG A 144 -8.35 17.58 11.16
C ARG A 144 -6.87 17.90 11.37
N GLN A 145 -6.12 18.14 10.28
CA GLN A 145 -4.71 18.52 10.34
C GLN A 145 -4.54 19.92 10.96
N ASP A 146 -5.35 20.89 10.56
CA ASP A 146 -5.35 22.24 11.14
C ASP A 146 -5.69 22.21 12.64
N THR A 147 -6.61 21.33 13.05
CA THR A 147 -6.95 21.13 14.47
C THR A 147 -5.79 20.50 15.26
N LEU A 148 -5.08 19.53 14.66
CA LEU A 148 -3.90 18.91 15.27
C LEU A 148 -2.75 19.92 15.41
N ASP A 149 -2.50 20.73 14.39
CA ASP A 149 -1.48 21.76 14.42
C ASP A 149 -1.77 22.81 15.49
N SER A 150 -3.05 23.22 15.62
CA SER A 150 -3.47 24.13 16.70
C SER A 150 -3.25 23.54 18.08
N ARG A 151 -3.60 22.25 18.29
CA ARG A 151 -3.35 21.54 19.55
C ARG A 151 -1.86 21.39 19.84
N PHE A 152 -1.07 21.10 18.82
CA PHE A 152 0.39 21.01 18.96
C PHE A 152 1.01 22.32 19.39
N GLN A 153 0.58 23.44 18.78
CA GLN A 153 1.01 24.78 19.16
C GLN A 153 0.64 25.10 20.64
N THR A 154 -0.59 24.80 21.04
CA THR A 154 -1.05 24.99 22.43
C THR A 154 -0.20 24.19 23.40
N MET A 155 -0.01 22.90 23.12
CA MET A 155 0.80 22.01 23.96
C MET A 155 2.26 22.48 24.04
N LYS A 156 2.83 23.00 22.97
CA LYS A 156 4.18 23.59 22.97
C LYS A 156 4.26 24.80 23.88
N GLN A 157 3.28 25.70 23.82
CA GLN A 157 3.21 26.88 24.69
C GLN A 157 3.06 26.50 26.18
N GLU A 158 2.20 25.52 26.48
CA GLU A 158 2.03 25.00 27.83
C GLU A 158 3.32 24.36 28.35
N ASN A 159 4.00 23.59 27.50
CA ASN A 159 5.28 22.96 27.85
C ASN A 159 6.36 24.02 28.15
N GLU A 160 6.47 25.06 27.34
CA GLU A 160 7.39 26.17 27.59
C GLU A 160 7.06 26.93 28.88
N ALA A 161 5.79 27.12 29.19
CA ALA A 161 5.35 27.72 30.45
C ALA A 161 5.73 26.86 31.65
N LEU A 162 5.50 25.55 31.59
CA LEU A 162 5.90 24.60 32.65
C LEU A 162 7.41 24.58 32.87
N TRP A 163 8.21 24.62 31.81
CA TRP A 163 9.67 24.69 31.96
C TRP A 163 10.14 25.96 32.65
N ARG A 164 9.49 27.09 32.38
CA ARG A 164 9.78 28.37 33.09
C ARG A 164 9.42 28.26 34.57
N GLU A 165 8.28 27.67 34.90
CA GLU A 165 7.84 27.47 36.26
C GLU A 165 8.77 26.54 37.05
N ILE A 166 9.19 25.42 36.41
CA ILE A 166 10.20 24.51 36.97
C ILE A 166 11.52 25.24 37.26
N ALA A 167 11.96 26.11 36.36
CA ALA A 167 13.18 26.89 36.57
C ALA A 167 13.05 27.84 37.79
N ILE A 168 11.91 28.52 37.93
CA ILE A 168 11.62 29.39 39.08
C ILE A 168 11.55 28.61 40.39
N LEU A 169 10.89 27.45 40.39
CA LEU A 169 10.79 26.58 41.56
C LEU A 169 12.16 26.05 41.99
N ARG A 170 13.00 25.62 41.03
CA ARG A 170 14.38 25.21 41.32
C ARG A 170 15.19 26.31 41.96
N GLN A 171 15.06 27.54 41.46
CA GLN A 171 15.75 28.68 42.04
C GLN A 171 15.26 29.00 43.46
N LYS A 172 13.94 28.96 43.71
CA LYS A 172 13.36 29.13 45.05
C LYS A 172 13.84 28.03 45.99
N HIS A 173 13.81 26.78 45.55
CA HIS A 173 14.27 25.66 46.37
C HIS A 173 15.76 25.79 46.74
N HIS A 174 16.59 26.19 45.77
CA HIS A 174 18.02 26.42 46.04
C HIS A 174 18.24 27.53 47.10
N LYS A 175 17.50 28.63 47.01
CA LYS A 175 17.55 29.69 48.03
C LYS A 175 17.09 29.20 49.40
N GLN A 176 16.01 28.42 49.47
CA GLN A 176 15.54 27.82 50.71
C GLN A 176 16.59 26.90 51.33
N GLN A 177 17.23 26.06 50.52
CA GLN A 177 18.34 25.20 51.02
C GLN A 177 19.52 26.02 51.57
N GLN A 178 19.88 27.12 50.93
CA GLN A 178 20.93 28.00 51.41
C GLN A 178 20.56 28.63 52.78
N ILE A 179 19.31 29.05 52.96
CA ILE A 179 18.81 29.61 54.21
C ILE A 179 18.85 28.55 55.31
N VAL A 180 18.35 27.34 55.03
CA VAL A 180 18.36 26.22 55.98
C VAL A 180 19.81 25.85 56.39
N ASN A 181 20.72 25.77 55.44
CA ASN A 181 22.12 25.46 55.75
C ASN A 181 22.78 26.56 56.61
N LYS A 182 22.50 27.86 56.33
CA LYS A 182 23.00 28.95 57.18
C LYS A 182 22.42 28.88 58.61
N LEU A 183 21.14 28.54 58.71
CA LEU A 183 20.47 28.39 60.01
C LEU A 183 21.06 27.23 60.84
N ILE A 184 21.34 26.12 60.18
CA ILE A 184 22.01 24.96 60.82
C ILE A 184 23.42 25.36 61.27
N GLN A 185 24.20 26.05 60.43
CA GLN A 185 25.55 26.52 60.81
C GLN A 185 25.49 27.48 61.99
N PHE A 186 24.53 28.40 62.03
CA PHE A 186 24.33 29.32 63.13
C PHE A 186 24.00 28.58 64.44
N LEU A 187 23.08 27.60 64.35
CA LEU A 187 22.75 26.79 65.56
C LEU A 187 23.92 25.97 66.09
N VAL A 188 24.71 25.38 65.16
CA VAL A 188 25.93 24.65 65.56
C VAL A 188 26.95 25.56 66.23
N THR A 189 27.07 26.82 65.79
CA THR A 189 28.01 27.81 66.39
C THR A 189 27.56 28.26 67.78
N ILE A 190 26.28 28.31 68.11
CA ILE A 190 25.74 28.71 69.39
C ILE A 190 25.87 27.57 70.44
N VAL A 191 25.85 26.32 69.99
CA VAL A 191 25.89 25.15 70.92
C VAL A 191 27.33 24.72 71.28
N GLN A 192 28.33 25.30 70.61
CA GLN A 192 29.74 25.15 71.05
C GLN A 192 30.15 26.25 72.01
#